data_a2b948ccb6028011d44eaa307b6d7323
#
_entry.id   a2b948ccb6028011d44eaa307b6d7323
#
_cell.length_a   1.000
_cell.length_b   1.000
_cell.length_c   1.000
_cell.angle_alpha   90.00
_cell.angle_beta   90.00
_cell.angle_gamma   90.00
#
_symmetry.space_group_name_H-M   'P 1'
#
loop_
_entity.id
_entity.type
_entity.pdbx_description
1 polymer ?
#
loop_
_entity_poly.entity_id
_entity_poly.type
_entity_poly.pdbx_seq_one_letter_code
_entity_poly.pdbx_strand_id
1 'polypeptide(L)'
;VQGGLFSVITMTTGSTLVIDVTASRRRTDANIAFSWVGRFGMVAGLALGIYIYPYWNFHHVVYTCVALGTLALILAVDVPFRAPLRTSWFSLDRFLLPRTLWPALNMMMLSAVFGILIAHIYNELFYICILIGFIISLLLLRYVLSYASGRSEVELGQAAMIGGLLLLAFSNSLMNSYIAGVLLGTGIGTTVSRFFIKMISLPMHCERGTGNNTYQLMWEVGMLSGFLFENMWTESHPDTIYWICIGICVTLLLMYEFFTHPWYYRKMEEKQ
;
A
#
# COMPACT_ATOMS: atom_id res chain seq x y z
N VAL A 1 6.44 15.91 6.85
CA VAL A 1 5.68 16.52 5.72
C VAL A 1 6.52 16.51 4.44
N GLN A 2 7.78 17.00 4.45
CA GLN A 2 8.62 17.06 3.24
C GLN A 2 8.89 15.68 2.64
N GLY A 3 9.24 14.67 3.46
CA GLY A 3 9.51 13.31 3.01
C GLY A 3 8.32 12.67 2.29
N GLY A 4 7.10 12.85 2.80
CA GLY A 4 5.88 12.33 2.15
C GLY A 4 5.62 12.96 0.79
N LEU A 5 5.84 14.28 0.64
CA LEU A 5 5.64 14.96 -0.64
C LEU A 5 6.61 14.46 -1.72
N PHE A 6 7.88 14.26 -1.37
CA PHE A 6 8.86 13.68 -2.29
C PHE A 6 8.56 12.21 -2.62
N SER A 7 8.08 11.42 -1.66
CA SER A 7 7.66 10.03 -1.88
C SER A 7 6.53 9.96 -2.90
N VAL A 8 5.49 10.77 -2.75
CA VAL A 8 4.36 10.83 -3.71
C VAL A 8 4.83 11.22 -5.11
N ILE A 9 5.68 12.24 -5.24
CA ILE A 9 6.22 12.66 -6.54
C ILE A 9 7.02 11.53 -7.18
N THR A 10 7.90 10.87 -6.43
CA THR A 10 8.75 9.79 -6.93
C THR A 10 7.94 8.58 -7.37
N MET A 11 6.97 8.16 -6.58
CA MET A 11 6.11 7.02 -6.89
C MET A 11 5.20 7.30 -8.09
N THR A 12 4.65 8.52 -8.16
CA THR A 12 3.77 8.92 -9.27
C THR A 12 4.54 9.04 -10.59
N THR A 13 5.71 9.67 -10.56
CA THR A 13 6.57 9.79 -11.75
C THR A 13 7.14 8.43 -12.17
N GLY A 14 7.58 7.61 -11.22
CA GLY A 14 8.08 6.27 -11.48
C GLY A 14 7.03 5.37 -12.14
N SER A 15 5.81 5.38 -11.66
CA SER A 15 4.73 4.58 -12.24
C SER A 15 4.31 5.06 -13.64
N THR A 16 4.28 6.36 -13.90
CA THR A 16 4.02 6.90 -15.24
C THR A 16 5.14 6.54 -16.20
N LEU A 17 6.39 6.64 -15.76
CA LEU A 17 7.55 6.26 -16.56
C LEU A 17 7.52 4.77 -16.93
N VAL A 18 7.16 3.89 -15.99
CA VAL A 18 6.98 2.44 -16.25
C VAL A 18 5.92 2.20 -17.33
N ILE A 19 4.81 2.94 -17.32
CA ILE A 19 3.76 2.85 -18.34
C ILE A 19 4.29 3.28 -19.72
N ASP A 20 5.06 4.36 -19.76
CA ASP A 20 5.54 4.94 -21.02
C ASP A 20 6.64 4.10 -21.70
N VAL A 21 7.51 3.50 -20.89
CA VAL A 21 8.62 2.66 -21.40
C VAL A 21 8.15 1.23 -21.74
N THR A 22 7.06 0.76 -21.13
CA THR A 22 6.61 -0.63 -21.29
C THR A 22 5.64 -0.78 -22.47
N ALA A 23 5.83 -1.85 -23.27
CA ALA A 23 4.90 -2.21 -24.36
C ALA A 23 3.47 -2.43 -23.82
N SER A 24 2.45 -1.98 -24.58
CA SER A 24 1.05 -1.96 -24.17
C SER A 24 0.54 -3.29 -23.58
N ARG A 25 1.02 -4.42 -24.10
CA ARG A 25 0.65 -5.77 -23.64
C ARG A 25 1.14 -6.10 -22.24
N ARG A 26 2.26 -5.50 -21.78
CA ARG A 26 2.91 -5.79 -20.49
C ARG A 26 2.74 -4.67 -19.45
N ARG A 27 2.02 -3.60 -19.77
CA ARG A 27 1.88 -2.43 -18.89
C ARG A 27 1.26 -2.76 -17.54
N THR A 28 0.25 -3.62 -17.53
CA THR A 28 -0.42 -4.02 -16.27
C THR A 28 0.53 -4.81 -15.38
N ASP A 29 1.26 -5.78 -15.94
CA ASP A 29 2.21 -6.60 -15.18
C ASP A 29 3.37 -5.75 -14.64
N ALA A 30 3.88 -4.82 -15.45
CA ALA A 30 4.93 -3.90 -15.05
C ALA A 30 4.49 -2.99 -13.90
N ASN A 31 3.27 -2.46 -13.93
CA ASN A 31 2.71 -1.66 -12.85
C ASN A 31 2.48 -2.46 -11.57
N ILE A 32 2.00 -3.69 -11.70
CA ILE A 32 1.87 -4.60 -10.55
C ILE A 32 3.24 -4.85 -9.93
N ALA A 33 4.25 -5.18 -10.74
CA ALA A 33 5.62 -5.39 -10.27
C ALA A 33 6.18 -4.13 -9.58
N PHE A 34 6.01 -2.95 -10.16
CA PHE A 34 6.43 -1.67 -9.58
C PHE A 34 5.76 -1.41 -8.23
N SER A 35 4.44 -1.66 -8.14
CA SER A 35 3.69 -1.52 -6.88
C SER A 35 4.20 -2.48 -5.79
N TRP A 36 4.60 -3.71 -6.15
CA TRP A 36 5.20 -4.66 -5.21
C TRP A 36 6.58 -4.20 -4.73
N VAL A 37 7.44 -3.74 -5.64
CA VAL A 37 8.76 -3.20 -5.29
C VAL A 37 8.63 -2.03 -4.31
N GLY A 38 7.67 -1.13 -4.52
CA GLY A 38 7.39 -0.02 -3.60
C GLY A 38 6.99 -0.49 -2.20
N ARG A 39 6.13 -1.49 -2.10
CA ARG A 39 5.70 -2.06 -0.79
C ARG A 39 6.85 -2.75 -0.06
N PHE A 40 7.62 -3.58 -0.75
CA PHE A 40 8.81 -4.21 -0.17
C PHE A 40 9.82 -3.17 0.29
N GLY A 41 10.09 -2.16 -0.54
CA GLY A 41 11.03 -1.08 -0.21
C GLY A 41 10.59 -0.29 1.02
N MET A 42 9.29 0.01 1.15
CA MET A 42 8.75 0.74 2.30
C MET A 42 8.92 -0.06 3.61
N VAL A 43 8.51 -1.32 3.64
CA VAL A 43 8.59 -2.15 4.86
C VAL A 43 10.05 -2.51 5.18
N ALA A 44 10.89 -2.78 4.17
CA ALA A 44 12.32 -3.00 4.37
C ALA A 44 13.01 -1.73 4.91
N GLY A 45 12.62 -0.55 4.40
CA GLY A 45 13.12 0.73 4.89
C GLY A 45 12.76 0.97 6.36
N LEU A 46 11.53 0.62 6.77
CA LEU A 46 11.11 0.70 8.18
C LEU A 46 11.92 -0.24 9.06
N ALA A 47 12.06 -1.51 8.67
CA ALA A 47 12.86 -2.50 9.41
C ALA A 47 14.31 -2.05 9.58
N LEU A 48 14.93 -1.62 8.49
CA LEU A 48 16.32 -1.12 8.50
C LEU A 48 16.45 0.17 9.31
N GLY A 49 15.50 1.09 9.20
CA GLY A 49 15.52 2.35 9.95
C GLY A 49 15.44 2.12 11.45
N ILE A 50 14.54 1.25 11.91
CA ILE A 50 14.41 0.89 13.34
C ILE A 50 15.66 0.18 13.84
N TYR A 51 16.22 -0.76 13.04
CA TYR A 51 17.44 -1.50 13.39
C TYR A 51 18.67 -0.60 13.50
N ILE A 52 18.86 0.34 12.57
CA ILE A 52 20.07 1.17 12.49
C ILE A 52 20.04 2.33 13.48
N TYR A 53 18.84 2.88 13.75
CA TYR A 53 18.67 4.09 14.57
C TYR A 53 19.34 4.03 15.97
N PRO A 54 19.30 2.92 16.73
CA PRO A 54 19.96 2.83 18.02
C PRO A 54 21.49 2.84 17.97
N TYR A 55 22.07 2.40 16.84
CA TYR A 55 23.55 2.31 16.67
C TYR A 55 24.14 3.55 16.01
N TRP A 56 23.34 4.30 15.27
CA TRP A 56 23.76 5.46 14.49
C TRP A 56 23.00 6.71 14.95
N ASN A 57 23.72 7.84 14.98
CA ASN A 57 23.07 9.12 15.23
C ASN A 57 22.15 9.47 14.06
N PHE A 58 21.13 10.28 14.32
CA PHE A 58 20.16 10.77 13.33
C PHE A 58 20.81 11.23 12.01
N HIS A 59 21.95 11.92 12.09
CA HIS A 59 22.67 12.40 10.90
C HIS A 59 23.15 11.26 9.99
N HIS A 60 23.59 10.14 10.54
CA HIS A 60 24.04 8.99 9.75
C HIS A 60 22.87 8.31 9.02
N VAL A 61 21.71 8.24 9.65
CA VAL A 61 20.49 7.74 9.00
C VAL A 61 20.11 8.63 7.82
N VAL A 62 20.15 9.96 8.00
CA VAL A 62 19.89 10.93 6.93
C VAL A 62 20.91 10.77 5.79
N TYR A 63 22.21 10.64 6.09
CA TYR A 63 23.24 10.43 5.06
C TYR A 63 23.03 9.14 4.28
N THR A 64 22.59 8.07 4.95
CA THR A 64 22.26 6.80 4.28
C THR A 64 21.06 6.98 3.33
N CYS A 65 20.02 7.69 3.76
CA CYS A 65 18.87 8.00 2.90
C CYS A 65 19.28 8.84 1.68
N VAL A 66 20.14 9.84 1.88
CA VAL A 66 20.66 10.68 0.78
C VAL A 66 21.51 9.84 -0.18
N ALA A 67 22.38 8.96 0.32
CA ALA A 67 23.21 8.08 -0.51
C ALA A 67 22.35 7.12 -1.34
N LEU A 68 21.34 6.49 -0.75
CA LEU A 68 20.40 5.62 -1.47
C LEU A 68 19.58 6.39 -2.49
N GLY A 69 19.11 7.60 -2.16
CA GLY A 69 18.39 8.47 -3.08
C GLY A 69 19.26 8.90 -4.26
N THR A 70 20.53 9.23 -4.00
CA THR A 70 21.49 9.58 -5.05
C THR A 70 21.79 8.40 -5.97
N LEU A 71 21.95 7.20 -5.41
CA LEU A 71 22.11 5.98 -6.19
C LEU A 71 20.88 5.72 -7.07
N ALA A 72 19.67 5.85 -6.52
CA ALA A 72 18.45 5.71 -7.28
C ALA A 72 18.34 6.72 -8.43
N LEU A 73 18.76 7.98 -8.18
CA LEU A 73 18.81 9.02 -9.21
C LEU A 73 19.79 8.66 -10.34
N ILE A 74 21.00 8.19 -10.00
CA ILE A 74 22.01 7.75 -10.99
C ILE A 74 21.44 6.63 -11.86
N LEU A 75 20.79 5.63 -11.25
CA LEU A 75 20.15 4.53 -12.00
C LEU A 75 18.98 5.00 -12.88
N ALA A 76 18.32 6.08 -12.51
CA ALA A 76 17.20 6.64 -13.27
C ALA A 76 17.63 7.49 -14.48
N VAL A 77 18.87 8.01 -14.50
CA VAL A 77 19.38 8.87 -15.59
C VAL A 77 19.38 8.16 -16.95
N ASP A 78 19.66 6.86 -16.97
CA ASP A 78 19.74 6.07 -18.21
C ASP A 78 18.34 5.67 -18.76
N VAL A 79 17.26 5.98 -18.05
CA VAL A 79 15.90 5.65 -18.51
C VAL A 79 15.46 6.66 -19.58
N PRO A 80 15.15 6.21 -20.82
CA PRO A 80 14.81 7.11 -21.92
C PRO A 80 13.49 7.83 -21.64
N PHE A 81 13.55 9.14 -21.49
CA PHE A 81 12.39 9.99 -21.29
C PHE A 81 11.88 10.52 -22.64
N ARG A 82 10.63 10.25 -22.98
CA ARG A 82 9.99 10.85 -24.16
C ARG A 82 9.37 12.18 -23.75
N ALA A 83 9.71 13.23 -24.49
CA ALA A 83 9.24 14.59 -24.23
C ALA A 83 7.71 14.65 -24.04
N PRO A 84 7.21 15.28 -22.99
CA PRO A 84 5.79 15.35 -22.70
C PRO A 84 5.06 16.22 -23.72
N LEU A 85 3.82 15.84 -24.03
CA LEU A 85 2.88 16.71 -24.68
C LEU A 85 2.64 17.96 -23.81
N ARG A 86 2.48 19.13 -24.42
CA ARG A 86 2.14 20.37 -23.71
C ARG A 86 0.84 20.19 -22.93
N THR A 87 0.92 20.27 -21.62
CA THR A 87 -0.22 20.07 -20.72
C THR A 87 -0.36 21.28 -19.80
N SER A 88 -1.58 21.55 -19.33
CA SER A 88 -1.82 22.59 -18.32
C SER A 88 -1.02 22.27 -17.04
N TRP A 89 -0.46 23.30 -16.40
CA TRP A 89 0.38 23.18 -15.21
C TRP A 89 -0.37 22.58 -14.00
N PHE A 90 -1.69 22.77 -13.94
CA PHE A 90 -2.57 22.28 -12.88
C PHE A 90 -3.83 21.65 -13.47
N SER A 91 -4.12 20.39 -13.13
CA SER A 91 -5.38 19.72 -13.41
C SER A 91 -5.66 18.71 -12.30
N LEU A 92 -6.72 18.95 -11.51
CA LEU A 92 -7.21 18.04 -10.48
C LEU A 92 -7.72 16.71 -11.07
N ASP A 93 -8.19 16.74 -12.31
CA ASP A 93 -8.67 15.55 -13.03
C ASP A 93 -7.61 14.45 -13.18
N ARG A 94 -6.34 14.75 -12.93
CA ARG A 94 -5.22 13.82 -13.03
C ARG A 94 -4.84 13.16 -11.72
N PHE A 95 -5.35 13.64 -10.59
CA PHE A 95 -5.00 13.14 -9.27
C PHE A 95 -6.06 12.20 -8.71
N LEU A 96 -7.32 12.46 -8.98
CA LEU A 96 -8.43 11.71 -8.42
C LEU A 96 -9.43 11.33 -9.51
N LEU A 97 -9.67 10.03 -9.67
CA LEU A 97 -10.63 9.52 -10.62
C LEU A 97 -11.93 9.13 -9.90
N PRO A 98 -13.04 9.88 -10.08
CA PRO A 98 -14.30 9.60 -9.39
C PRO A 98 -14.84 8.18 -9.60
N ARG A 99 -14.54 7.59 -10.77
CA ARG A 99 -14.91 6.20 -11.11
C ARG A 99 -14.20 5.14 -10.28
N THR A 100 -13.19 5.49 -9.51
CA THR A 100 -12.45 4.54 -8.64
C THR A 100 -12.67 4.82 -7.16
N LEU A 101 -13.65 5.69 -6.82
CA LEU A 101 -13.84 6.19 -5.46
C LEU A 101 -14.04 5.07 -4.43
N TRP A 102 -14.89 4.08 -4.70
CA TRP A 102 -15.16 3.00 -3.75
C TRP A 102 -13.93 2.12 -3.47
N PRO A 103 -13.22 1.57 -4.48
CA PRO A 103 -11.96 0.89 -4.23
C PRO A 103 -10.91 1.79 -3.57
N ALA A 104 -10.89 3.09 -3.89
CA ALA A 104 -9.98 4.07 -3.33
C ALA A 104 -10.22 4.29 -1.83
N LEU A 105 -11.47 4.39 -1.39
CA LEU A 105 -11.83 4.50 0.03
C LEU A 105 -11.46 3.22 0.80
N ASN A 106 -11.72 2.03 0.23
CA ASN A 106 -11.25 0.78 0.85
C ASN A 106 -9.73 0.77 1.01
N MET A 107 -9.01 1.26 0.00
CA MET A 107 -7.56 1.35 0.04
C MET A 107 -7.07 2.32 1.12
N MET A 108 -7.73 3.46 1.27
CA MET A 108 -7.44 4.44 2.30
C MET A 108 -7.65 3.87 3.71
N MET A 109 -8.73 3.12 3.94
CA MET A 109 -8.98 2.46 5.23
C MET A 109 -7.91 1.40 5.55
N LEU A 110 -7.51 0.61 4.57
CA LEU A 110 -6.48 -0.41 4.74
C LEU A 110 -5.12 0.21 5.07
N SER A 111 -4.73 1.26 4.35
CA SER A 111 -3.47 1.96 4.60
C SER A 111 -3.50 2.74 5.92
N ALA A 112 -4.67 3.19 6.39
CA ALA A 112 -4.81 3.79 7.72
C ALA A 112 -4.48 2.79 8.85
N VAL A 113 -4.96 1.55 8.74
CA VAL A 113 -4.56 0.48 9.69
C VAL A 113 -3.03 0.30 9.69
N PHE A 114 -2.42 0.27 8.51
CA PHE A 114 -0.96 0.15 8.41
C PHE A 114 -0.24 1.36 8.99
N GLY A 115 -0.74 2.58 8.78
CA GLY A 115 -0.23 3.81 9.37
C GLY A 115 -0.28 3.81 10.90
N ILE A 116 -1.38 3.33 11.49
CA ILE A 116 -1.51 3.13 12.94
C ILE A 116 -0.43 2.16 13.45
N LEU A 117 -0.24 1.01 12.77
CA LEU A 117 0.74 0.01 13.18
C LEU A 117 2.18 0.53 13.11
N ILE A 118 2.51 1.33 12.08
CA ILE A 118 3.83 1.96 11.95
C ILE A 118 4.10 2.93 13.11
N ALA A 119 3.11 3.69 13.53
CA ALA A 119 3.25 4.62 14.63
C ALA A 119 3.34 3.92 16.00
N HIS A 120 2.69 2.74 16.13
CA HIS A 120 2.56 2.05 17.41
C HIS A 120 3.65 1.01 17.70
N ILE A 121 4.16 0.30 16.68
CA ILE A 121 5.07 -0.84 16.85
C ILE A 121 6.48 -0.46 16.40
N TYR A 122 7.41 -0.39 17.37
CA TYR A 122 8.83 -0.10 17.15
C TYR A 122 9.67 -1.37 17.33
N ASN A 123 9.48 -2.36 16.45
CA ASN A 123 10.21 -3.63 16.47
C ASN A 123 10.61 -4.02 15.04
N GLU A 124 11.91 -4.09 14.74
CA GLU A 124 12.43 -4.41 13.41
C GLU A 124 12.05 -5.81 12.95
N LEU A 125 12.06 -6.81 13.86
CA LEU A 125 11.70 -8.19 13.53
C LEU A 125 10.22 -8.32 13.14
N PHE A 126 9.35 -7.51 13.73
CA PHE A 126 7.94 -7.46 13.32
C PHE A 126 7.79 -7.06 11.84
N TYR A 127 8.53 -6.06 11.38
CA TYR A 127 8.51 -5.63 9.97
C TYR A 127 9.16 -6.64 9.04
N ILE A 128 10.20 -7.36 9.49
CA ILE A 128 10.76 -8.50 8.75
C ILE A 128 9.70 -9.61 8.59
N CYS A 129 8.91 -9.88 9.63
CA CYS A 129 7.79 -10.81 9.55
C CYS A 129 6.70 -10.35 8.56
N ILE A 130 6.41 -9.05 8.46
CA ILE A 130 5.53 -8.49 7.43
C ILE A 130 6.11 -8.73 6.03
N LEU A 131 7.42 -8.57 5.81
CA LEU A 131 8.06 -8.89 4.52
C LEU A 131 7.91 -10.36 4.16
N ILE A 132 8.08 -11.27 5.13
CA ILE A 132 7.81 -12.70 4.93
C ILE A 132 6.34 -12.92 4.53
N GLY A 133 5.40 -12.26 5.20
CA GLY A 133 3.98 -12.27 4.85
C GLY A 133 3.72 -11.78 3.42
N PHE A 134 4.42 -10.77 2.94
CA PHE A 134 4.33 -10.30 1.55
C PHE A 134 4.81 -11.37 0.57
N ILE A 135 5.90 -12.08 0.85
CA ILE A 135 6.36 -13.20 0.03
C ILE A 135 5.31 -14.30 -0.01
N ILE A 136 4.74 -14.66 1.15
CA ILE A 136 3.65 -15.64 1.24
C ILE A 136 2.45 -15.18 0.41
N SER A 137 2.06 -13.91 0.47
CA SER A 137 0.93 -13.40 -0.31
C SER A 137 1.16 -13.49 -1.82
N LEU A 138 2.39 -13.23 -2.29
CA LEU A 138 2.76 -13.41 -3.69
C LEU A 138 2.63 -14.87 -4.14
N LEU A 139 3.10 -15.80 -3.31
CA LEU A 139 2.99 -17.24 -3.58
C LEU A 139 1.53 -17.69 -3.57
N LEU A 140 0.74 -17.23 -2.59
CA LEU A 140 -0.70 -17.53 -2.51
C LEU A 140 -1.44 -17.02 -3.76
N LEU A 141 -1.24 -15.77 -4.15
CA LEU A 141 -1.87 -15.19 -5.33
C LEU A 141 -1.50 -15.92 -6.62
N ARG A 142 -0.26 -16.39 -6.73
CA ARG A 142 0.24 -17.05 -7.93
C ARG A 142 -0.18 -18.51 -8.04
N TYR A 143 -0.14 -19.27 -6.95
CA TYR A 143 -0.27 -20.74 -6.98
C TYR A 143 -1.58 -21.25 -6.39
N VAL A 144 -2.11 -20.59 -5.38
CA VAL A 144 -3.30 -21.08 -4.65
C VAL A 144 -4.56 -20.34 -5.12
N LEU A 145 -4.47 -19.02 -5.22
CA LEU A 145 -5.61 -18.16 -5.53
C LEU A 145 -5.70 -17.79 -7.01
N SER A 146 -4.90 -18.42 -7.88
CA SER A 146 -4.89 -18.12 -9.33
C SER A 146 -6.26 -18.32 -10.01
N TYR A 147 -7.09 -19.21 -9.49
CA TYR A 147 -8.46 -19.48 -9.96
C TYR A 147 -9.54 -18.95 -9.01
N ALA A 148 -9.15 -18.34 -7.89
CA ALA A 148 -10.10 -17.81 -6.93
C ALA A 148 -10.79 -16.54 -7.45
N SER A 149 -12.02 -16.31 -6.98
CA SER A 149 -12.70 -15.04 -7.27
C SER A 149 -11.96 -13.90 -6.56
N GLY A 150 -11.93 -12.71 -7.18
CA GLY A 150 -11.32 -11.55 -6.53
C GLY A 150 -12.00 -11.12 -5.23
N ARG A 151 -13.20 -11.64 -4.96
CA ARG A 151 -13.91 -11.50 -3.69
C ARG A 151 -13.25 -12.34 -2.60
N SER A 152 -13.06 -13.63 -2.86
CA SER A 152 -12.44 -14.56 -1.90
C SER A 152 -11.02 -14.14 -1.51
N GLU A 153 -10.28 -13.49 -2.40
CA GLU A 153 -8.94 -12.99 -2.07
C GLU A 153 -8.98 -11.82 -1.07
N VAL A 154 -9.95 -10.91 -1.20
CA VAL A 154 -10.13 -9.81 -0.25
C VAL A 154 -10.64 -10.36 1.09
N GLU A 155 -11.61 -11.28 1.08
CA GLU A 155 -12.13 -11.93 2.30
C GLU A 155 -11.00 -12.64 3.07
N LEU A 156 -10.18 -13.44 2.37
CA LEU A 156 -9.04 -14.14 2.96
C LEU A 156 -7.99 -13.16 3.51
N GLY A 157 -7.68 -12.12 2.75
CA GLY A 157 -6.73 -11.09 3.17
C GLY A 157 -7.20 -10.35 4.42
N GLN A 158 -8.47 -9.98 4.48
CA GLN A 158 -9.05 -9.32 5.67
C GLN A 158 -9.14 -10.28 6.86
N ALA A 159 -9.48 -11.55 6.66
CA ALA A 159 -9.47 -12.56 7.72
C ALA A 159 -8.06 -12.73 8.32
N ALA A 160 -7.01 -12.75 7.47
CA ALA A 160 -5.63 -12.80 7.93
C ALA A 160 -5.24 -11.56 8.72
N MET A 161 -5.64 -10.36 8.26
CA MET A 161 -5.39 -9.10 8.99
C MET A 161 -6.09 -9.08 10.35
N ILE A 162 -7.37 -9.40 10.40
CA ILE A 162 -8.13 -9.45 11.65
C ILE A 162 -7.53 -10.49 12.60
N GLY A 163 -7.15 -11.67 12.10
CA GLY A 163 -6.48 -12.71 12.90
C GLY A 163 -5.15 -12.22 13.49
N GLY A 164 -4.32 -11.53 12.70
CA GLY A 164 -3.08 -10.91 13.16
C GLY A 164 -3.32 -9.83 14.23
N LEU A 165 -4.30 -8.96 14.04
CA LEU A 165 -4.67 -7.92 15.01
C LEU A 165 -5.22 -8.52 16.31
N LEU A 166 -6.01 -9.60 16.24
CA LEU A 166 -6.48 -10.31 17.41
C LEU A 166 -5.33 -10.93 18.23
N LEU A 167 -4.33 -11.51 17.55
CA LEU A 167 -3.13 -12.00 18.24
C LEU A 167 -2.39 -10.86 18.97
N LEU A 168 -2.30 -9.69 18.39
CA LEU A 168 -1.71 -8.52 19.06
C LEU A 168 -2.57 -8.01 20.22
N ALA A 169 -3.90 -8.04 20.09
CA ALA A 169 -4.81 -7.56 21.11
C ALA A 169 -4.87 -8.47 22.36
N PHE A 170 -4.76 -9.80 22.15
CA PHE A 170 -4.90 -10.77 23.25
C PHE A 170 -3.58 -11.21 23.89
N SER A 171 -2.44 -10.95 23.26
CA SER A 171 -1.16 -11.50 23.73
C SER A 171 0.01 -10.54 23.58
N ASN A 172 0.71 -10.32 24.66
CA ASN A 172 1.95 -9.54 24.72
C ASN A 172 3.21 -10.40 24.46
N SER A 173 3.06 -11.65 23.97
CA SER A 173 4.19 -12.51 23.65
C SER A 173 4.88 -12.06 22.37
N LEU A 174 6.22 -12.01 22.39
CA LEU A 174 7.02 -11.69 21.19
C LEU A 174 6.76 -12.66 20.03
N MET A 175 6.57 -13.96 20.33
CA MET A 175 6.27 -14.96 19.31
C MET A 175 4.93 -14.66 18.61
N ASN A 176 3.91 -14.29 19.37
CA ASN A 176 2.61 -13.94 18.80
C ASN A 176 2.67 -12.65 17.98
N SER A 177 3.50 -11.69 18.38
CA SER A 177 3.79 -10.49 17.56
C SER A 177 4.41 -10.86 16.21
N TYR A 178 5.35 -11.80 16.16
CA TYR A 178 5.96 -12.21 14.89
C TYR A 178 4.97 -12.96 14.00
N ILE A 179 4.17 -13.85 14.56
CA ILE A 179 3.09 -14.53 13.81
C ILE A 179 2.08 -13.51 13.29
N ALA A 180 1.70 -12.54 14.12
CA ALA A 180 0.81 -11.45 13.73
C ALA A 180 1.41 -10.62 12.59
N GLY A 181 2.71 -10.33 12.61
CA GLY A 181 3.41 -9.66 11.51
C GLY A 181 3.29 -10.42 10.19
N VAL A 182 3.49 -11.75 10.19
CA VAL A 182 3.30 -12.58 9.00
C VAL A 182 1.86 -12.56 8.50
N LEU A 183 0.87 -12.68 9.38
CA LEU A 183 -0.54 -12.64 9.02
C LEU A 183 -0.95 -11.28 8.46
N LEU A 184 -0.50 -10.20 9.08
CA LEU A 184 -0.75 -8.84 8.61
C LEU A 184 -0.11 -8.60 7.24
N GLY A 185 1.15 -9.01 7.06
CA GLY A 185 1.83 -8.93 5.78
C GLY A 185 1.09 -9.70 4.68
N THR A 186 0.67 -10.93 4.98
CA THR A 186 -0.11 -11.76 4.04
C THR A 186 -1.44 -11.11 3.70
N GLY A 187 -2.15 -10.60 4.68
CA GLY A 187 -3.45 -9.94 4.51
C GLY A 187 -3.36 -8.63 3.73
N ILE A 188 -2.40 -7.76 4.08
CA ILE A 188 -2.15 -6.52 3.34
C ILE A 188 -1.76 -6.83 1.90
N GLY A 189 -0.82 -7.75 1.69
CA GLY A 189 -0.32 -8.11 0.37
C GLY A 189 -1.41 -8.61 -0.58
N THR A 190 -2.30 -9.48 -0.12
CA THR A 190 -3.42 -10.01 -0.91
C THR A 190 -4.47 -8.94 -1.20
N THR A 191 -4.92 -8.22 -0.19
CA THR A 191 -6.00 -7.22 -0.30
C THR A 191 -5.58 -6.03 -1.17
N VAL A 192 -4.39 -5.46 -0.93
CA VAL A 192 -3.87 -4.31 -1.69
C VAL A 192 -3.74 -4.64 -3.17
N SER A 193 -3.26 -5.84 -3.50
CA SER A 193 -3.11 -6.27 -4.88
C SER A 193 -4.45 -6.29 -5.63
N ARG A 194 -5.52 -6.68 -4.97
CA ARG A 194 -6.87 -6.69 -5.57
C ARG A 194 -7.45 -5.29 -5.74
N PHE A 195 -7.28 -4.42 -4.77
CA PHE A 195 -7.71 -3.02 -4.92
C PHE A 195 -6.93 -2.32 -6.03
N PHE A 196 -5.63 -2.56 -6.12
CA PHE A 196 -4.80 -2.03 -7.19
C PHE A 196 -5.29 -2.47 -8.58
N ILE A 197 -5.53 -3.77 -8.79
CA ILE A 197 -6.07 -4.30 -10.05
C ILE A 197 -7.42 -3.65 -10.39
N LYS A 198 -8.35 -3.52 -9.41
CA LYS A 198 -9.63 -2.88 -9.63
C LYS A 198 -9.48 -1.40 -10.04
N MET A 199 -8.54 -0.69 -9.43
CA MET A 199 -8.31 0.73 -9.72
C MET A 199 -7.65 0.96 -11.08
N ILE A 200 -6.89 0.00 -11.63
CA ILE A 200 -6.31 0.09 -12.97
C ILE A 200 -7.26 -0.41 -14.05
N SER A 201 -8.15 -1.36 -13.74
CA SER A 201 -9.07 -1.94 -14.73
C SER A 201 -10.32 -1.08 -15.01
N LEU A 202 -10.76 -0.29 -14.05
CA LEU A 202 -11.93 0.61 -14.18
C LEU A 202 -11.71 1.79 -15.15
N PRO A 203 -10.55 2.47 -15.17
CA PRO A 203 -10.29 3.60 -16.06
C PRO A 203 -10.34 3.22 -17.54
N MET A 204 -10.67 4.18 -18.39
CA MET A 204 -10.45 4.06 -19.83
C MET A 204 -8.95 4.10 -20.14
N HIS A 205 -8.57 3.75 -21.38
CA HIS A 205 -7.16 3.68 -21.78
C HIS A 205 -6.38 4.99 -21.49
N CYS A 206 -7.01 6.14 -21.68
CA CYS A 206 -6.40 7.45 -21.44
C CYS A 206 -6.35 7.85 -19.94
N GLU A 207 -7.14 7.19 -19.08
CA GLU A 207 -7.30 7.52 -17.64
C GLU A 207 -6.50 6.60 -16.71
N ARG A 208 -5.78 5.60 -17.26
CA ARG A 208 -5.06 4.59 -16.44
C ARG A 208 -4.00 5.20 -15.53
N GLY A 209 -3.30 6.23 -16.00
CA GLY A 209 -2.35 6.99 -15.19
C GLY A 209 -3.04 7.65 -13.99
N THR A 210 -4.20 8.27 -14.21
CA THR A 210 -5.00 8.88 -13.13
C THR A 210 -5.51 7.85 -12.13
N GLY A 211 -5.92 6.65 -12.59
CA GLY A 211 -6.30 5.56 -11.70
C GLY A 211 -5.16 5.12 -10.78
N ASN A 212 -3.96 5.01 -11.32
CA ASN A 212 -2.76 4.69 -10.53
C ASN A 212 -2.38 5.82 -9.55
N ASN A 213 -2.50 7.08 -9.97
CA ASN A 213 -2.28 8.23 -9.09
C ASN A 213 -3.29 8.28 -7.95
N THR A 214 -4.57 7.98 -8.23
CA THR A 214 -5.62 7.87 -7.21
C THR A 214 -5.29 6.77 -6.19
N TYR A 215 -4.81 5.61 -6.65
CA TYR A 215 -4.36 4.54 -5.77
C TYR A 215 -3.25 5.01 -4.84
N GLN A 216 -2.21 5.63 -5.39
CA GLN A 216 -1.05 6.11 -4.61
C GLN A 216 -1.46 7.19 -3.60
N LEU A 217 -2.28 8.14 -4.04
CA LEU A 217 -2.79 9.22 -3.18
C LEU A 217 -3.59 8.64 -1.99
N MET A 218 -4.49 7.68 -2.25
CA MET A 218 -5.30 7.09 -1.18
C MET A 218 -4.48 6.24 -0.22
N TRP A 219 -3.41 5.59 -0.72
CA TRP A 219 -2.44 4.90 0.13
C TRP A 219 -1.76 5.87 1.10
N GLU A 220 -1.21 6.96 0.59
CA GLU A 220 -0.47 7.95 1.40
C GLU A 220 -1.39 8.70 2.37
N VAL A 221 -2.57 9.12 1.92
CA VAL A 221 -3.55 9.82 2.77
C VAL A 221 -4.03 8.91 3.89
N GLY A 222 -4.33 7.65 3.60
CA GLY A 222 -4.74 6.69 4.61
C GLY A 222 -3.62 6.44 5.62
N MET A 223 -2.40 6.18 5.16
CA MET A 223 -1.25 5.93 6.03
C MET A 223 -0.97 7.15 6.94
N LEU A 224 -1.00 8.37 6.39
CA LEU A 224 -0.83 9.59 7.16
C LEU A 224 -1.95 9.78 8.20
N SER A 225 -3.20 9.55 7.81
CA SER A 225 -4.33 9.68 8.73
C SER A 225 -4.25 8.68 9.88
N GLY A 226 -3.85 7.44 9.60
CA GLY A 226 -3.63 6.42 10.63
C GLY A 226 -2.49 6.77 11.59
N PHE A 227 -1.37 7.24 11.04
CA PHE A 227 -0.22 7.69 11.84
C PHE A 227 -0.58 8.86 12.76
N LEU A 228 -1.29 9.88 12.24
CA LEU A 228 -1.74 11.03 13.04
C LEU A 228 -2.76 10.61 14.09
N PHE A 229 -3.68 9.73 13.73
CA PHE A 229 -4.69 9.22 14.66
C PHE A 229 -4.04 8.50 15.84
N GLU A 230 -3.08 7.63 15.59
CA GLU A 230 -2.36 6.90 16.64
C GLU A 230 -1.68 7.87 17.62
N ASN A 231 -0.92 8.84 17.10
CA ASN A 231 -0.22 9.82 17.95
C ASN A 231 -1.18 10.66 18.82
N MET A 232 -2.41 10.90 18.38
CA MET A 232 -3.41 11.63 19.16
C MET A 232 -4.15 10.76 20.18
N TRP A 233 -4.32 9.47 19.86
CA TRP A 233 -5.16 8.57 20.64
C TRP A 233 -4.40 7.80 21.72
N THR A 234 -3.19 7.36 21.43
CA THR A 234 -2.40 6.47 22.31
C THR A 234 -2.00 7.12 23.61
N GLU A 235 -1.85 8.44 23.66
CA GLU A 235 -1.62 9.17 24.93
C GLU A 235 -2.71 8.89 25.98
N SER A 236 -3.95 8.67 25.55
CA SER A 236 -5.10 8.49 26.45
C SER A 236 -5.50 7.02 26.63
N HIS A 237 -5.33 6.15 25.62
CA HIS A 237 -5.90 4.80 25.59
C HIS A 237 -5.02 3.79 24.81
N PRO A 238 -3.82 3.42 25.30
CA PRO A 238 -2.89 2.58 24.53
C PRO A 238 -3.44 1.17 24.24
N ASP A 239 -4.21 0.58 25.15
CA ASP A 239 -4.70 -0.81 25.03
C ASP A 239 -5.82 -0.97 24.00
N THR A 240 -6.41 0.12 23.50
CA THR A 240 -7.57 0.06 22.59
C THR A 240 -7.19 0.12 21.12
N ILE A 241 -5.93 0.39 20.80
CA ILE A 241 -5.50 0.67 19.41
C ILE A 241 -5.74 -0.51 18.46
N TYR A 242 -5.46 -1.74 18.90
CA TYR A 242 -5.69 -2.94 18.08
C TYR A 242 -7.18 -3.20 17.84
N TRP A 243 -8.04 -2.90 18.79
CA TRP A 243 -9.50 -3.01 18.64
C TRP A 243 -10.05 -2.02 17.63
N ILE A 244 -9.49 -0.81 17.59
CA ILE A 244 -9.83 0.19 16.58
C ILE A 244 -9.40 -0.29 15.20
N CYS A 245 -8.18 -0.84 15.06
CA CYS A 245 -7.72 -1.44 13.81
C CYS A 245 -8.63 -2.58 13.33
N ILE A 246 -9.07 -3.46 14.24
CA ILE A 246 -10.04 -4.52 13.93
C ILE A 246 -11.36 -3.91 13.44
N GLY A 247 -11.88 -2.88 14.12
CA GLY A 247 -13.07 -2.17 13.71
C GLY A 247 -12.97 -1.58 12.31
N ILE A 248 -11.82 -0.98 11.97
CA ILE A 248 -11.55 -0.47 10.62
C ILE A 248 -11.52 -1.61 9.59
N CYS A 249 -10.87 -2.74 9.88
CA CYS A 249 -10.83 -3.90 8.99
C CYS A 249 -12.23 -4.49 8.75
N VAL A 250 -13.05 -4.63 9.79
CA VAL A 250 -14.43 -5.10 9.67
C VAL A 250 -15.26 -4.13 8.84
N THR A 251 -15.15 -2.83 9.09
CA THR A 251 -15.85 -1.79 8.32
C THR A 251 -15.43 -1.82 6.85
N LEU A 252 -14.12 -1.98 6.58
CA LEU A 252 -13.57 -2.14 5.24
C LEU A 252 -14.19 -3.35 4.54
N LEU A 253 -14.26 -4.50 5.22
CA LEU A 253 -14.84 -5.72 4.65
C LEU A 253 -16.33 -5.54 4.34
N LEU A 254 -17.09 -4.95 5.26
CA LEU A 254 -18.51 -4.64 5.02
C LEU A 254 -18.69 -3.66 3.86
N MET A 255 -17.90 -2.59 3.81
CA MET A 255 -17.94 -1.63 2.72
C MET A 255 -17.56 -2.29 1.39
N TYR A 256 -16.59 -3.20 1.39
CA TYR A 256 -16.22 -3.95 0.20
C TYR A 256 -17.36 -4.83 -0.29
N GLU A 257 -17.99 -5.60 0.59
CA GLU A 257 -19.05 -6.54 0.24
C GLU A 257 -20.34 -5.86 -0.25
N PHE A 258 -20.78 -4.84 0.47
CA PHE A 258 -22.08 -4.21 0.18
C PHE A 258 -22.01 -3.11 -0.87
N PHE A 259 -20.88 -2.42 -1.01
CA PHE A 259 -20.76 -1.27 -1.90
C PHE A 259 -19.74 -1.49 -3.03
N THR A 260 -18.48 -1.82 -2.70
CA THR A 260 -17.40 -1.83 -3.68
C THR A 260 -17.51 -2.98 -4.67
N HIS A 261 -17.80 -4.18 -4.20
CA HIS A 261 -17.90 -5.36 -5.05
C HIS A 261 -19.08 -5.27 -6.03
N PRO A 262 -20.34 -5.00 -5.61
CA PRO A 262 -21.49 -4.89 -6.53
C PRO A 262 -21.33 -3.72 -7.51
N TRP A 263 -20.82 -2.59 -7.01
CA TRP A 263 -20.58 -1.42 -7.84
C TRP A 263 -19.52 -1.67 -8.92
N TYR A 264 -18.43 -2.35 -8.58
CA TYR A 264 -17.37 -2.68 -9.52
C TYR A 264 -17.89 -3.53 -10.69
N TYR A 265 -18.63 -4.59 -10.42
CA TYR A 265 -19.16 -5.46 -11.47
C TYR A 265 -20.17 -4.73 -12.36
N ARG A 266 -21.06 -3.94 -11.81
CA ARG A 266 -21.99 -3.10 -12.59
C ARG A 266 -21.24 -2.18 -13.56
N LYS A 267 -20.14 -1.54 -13.08
CA LYS A 267 -19.33 -0.66 -13.92
C LYS A 267 -18.52 -1.40 -14.98
N MET A 268 -18.16 -2.63 -14.73
CA MET A 268 -17.50 -3.46 -15.74
C MET A 268 -18.47 -3.95 -16.82
N GLU A 269 -19.71 -4.27 -16.48
CA GLU A 269 -20.78 -4.61 -17.45
C GLU A 269 -21.12 -3.42 -18.35
N GLU A 270 -21.23 -2.21 -17.80
CA GLU A 270 -21.45 -0.98 -18.58
C GLU A 270 -20.31 -0.67 -19.59
N LYS A 271 -19.15 -1.28 -19.40
CA LYS A 271 -17.95 -1.04 -20.24
C LYS A 271 -17.81 -2.03 -21.41
N GLN A 272 -18.48 -3.18 -21.34
CA GLN A 272 -18.54 -4.20 -22.40
C GLN A 272 -19.60 -3.84 -23.44
#